data_3ae53b1cdfa58e7e03928b3741093315
#
_entry.id   3ae53b1cdfa58e7e03928b3741093315
#
_cell.length_a   1.000
_cell.length_b   1.000
_cell.length_c   1.000
_cell.angle_alpha   90.00
_cell.angle_beta   90.00
_cell.angle_gamma   90.00
#
_symmetry.space_group_name_H-M   'P 1'
#
loop_
_entity.id
_entity.type
_entity.pdbx_description
1 polymer ?
#
loop_
_entity_poly.entity_id
_entity_poly.type
_entity_poly.pdbx_seq_one_letter_code
_entity_poly.pdbx_strand_id
1 'polypeptide(L)'
;MKETIIQTVLDGMRAVLTENQLDMLTDVTRKALSECEITPKATEEEQRNKENVELLGAFISSKKVEGCSDKTIHYYKSSIEKLIATVKKNVCNIATNDIRCYLAEQQEQRGLSKVTIDNLRRIYSSFFSWLEDEDYITKSPVRRIHKVRTDALVKEVLTDENIEVLRDSCQELRDIAMIDLLLSTGMRVGELVKINREDIDFQERQCIVFGKGNKEREVYFNARTKIHLKKYLEQRTDTNPALFVSLHEPHTRLTISGVEVRLRQLGKRVNLNKVHPHKFRRTLATMAIDKGMPIEQVQKMLGHVKIDTTLHYAMVNQTNVKMAHRKFLN
;
A
#
# COMPACT_ATOMS: atom_id res chain seq x y z
N MET A 1 29.09 13.83 -34.55
CA MET A 1 28.49 15.17 -34.35
C MET A 1 29.40 16.31 -34.76
N LYS A 2 30.63 16.48 -34.21
CA LYS A 2 31.59 17.54 -34.65
C LYS A 2 31.85 17.51 -36.15
N GLU A 3 32.21 16.33 -36.70
CA GLU A 3 32.42 16.15 -38.14
C GLU A 3 31.16 16.43 -38.99
N THR A 4 29.97 16.10 -38.49
CA THR A 4 28.70 16.40 -39.18
C THR A 4 28.45 17.90 -39.27
N ILE A 5 28.77 18.67 -38.22
CA ILE A 5 28.67 20.13 -38.21
C ILE A 5 29.68 20.74 -39.20
N ILE A 6 30.93 20.27 -39.18
CA ILE A 6 31.94 20.71 -40.11
C ILE A 6 31.51 20.48 -41.57
N GLN A 7 31.00 19.28 -41.86
CA GLN A 7 30.49 18.94 -43.19
C GLN A 7 29.34 19.83 -43.64
N THR A 8 28.38 20.09 -42.73
CA THR A 8 27.23 20.98 -43.01
C THR A 8 27.68 22.42 -43.34
N VAL A 9 28.70 22.92 -42.61
CA VAL A 9 29.25 24.25 -42.86
C VAL A 9 29.97 24.30 -44.21
N LEU A 10 30.78 23.28 -44.53
CA LEU A 10 31.49 23.18 -45.79
C LEU A 10 30.53 23.07 -46.98
N ASP A 11 29.48 22.23 -46.87
CA ASP A 11 28.48 22.07 -47.93
C ASP A 11 27.71 23.38 -48.20
N GLY A 12 27.42 24.16 -47.14
CA GLY A 12 26.78 25.47 -47.28
C GLY A 12 27.68 26.54 -47.92
N MET A 13 29.02 26.39 -47.81
CA MET A 13 29.98 27.36 -48.32
C MET A 13 30.62 26.99 -49.66
N ARG A 14 30.43 25.77 -50.18
CA ARG A 14 30.99 25.28 -51.43
C ARG A 14 30.69 26.13 -52.67
N ALA A 15 29.53 26.79 -52.69
CA ALA A 15 29.16 27.64 -53.82
C ALA A 15 29.86 28.98 -53.85
N VAL A 16 30.50 29.40 -52.75
CA VAL A 16 31.05 30.73 -52.54
C VAL A 16 32.56 30.77 -52.37
N LEU A 17 33.15 29.66 -51.86
CA LEU A 17 34.58 29.58 -51.51
C LEU A 17 35.32 28.69 -52.48
N THR A 18 36.61 29.04 -52.71
CA THR A 18 37.58 28.20 -53.46
C THR A 18 38.04 27.00 -52.61
N GLU A 19 38.57 25.96 -53.22
CA GLU A 19 39.04 24.76 -52.51
C GLU A 19 40.03 25.09 -51.38
N ASN A 20 41.04 25.95 -51.64
CA ASN A 20 41.99 26.37 -50.60
C ASN A 20 41.31 27.09 -49.41
N GLN A 21 40.23 27.84 -49.67
CA GLN A 21 39.48 28.54 -48.62
C GLN A 21 38.60 27.54 -47.83
N LEU A 22 38.09 26.49 -48.45
CA LEU A 22 37.36 25.40 -47.81
C LEU A 22 38.26 24.59 -46.91
N ASP A 23 39.53 24.32 -47.29
CA ASP A 23 40.51 23.63 -46.46
C ASP A 23 40.84 24.46 -45.21
N MET A 24 41.09 25.76 -45.38
CA MET A 24 41.33 26.68 -44.26
C MET A 24 40.12 26.75 -43.33
N LEU A 25 38.91 26.81 -43.88
CA LEU A 25 37.66 26.83 -43.09
C LEU A 25 37.51 25.52 -42.30
N THR A 26 37.87 24.39 -42.90
CA THR A 26 37.85 23.06 -42.25
C THR A 26 38.77 23.05 -41.03
N ASP A 27 40.00 23.48 -41.17
CA ASP A 27 41.01 23.49 -40.10
C ASP A 27 40.60 24.44 -38.95
N VAL A 28 40.16 25.64 -39.30
CA VAL A 28 39.67 26.62 -38.29
C VAL A 28 38.45 26.10 -37.55
N THR A 29 37.49 25.55 -38.27
CA THR A 29 36.27 25.01 -37.65
C THR A 29 36.56 23.78 -36.79
N ARG A 30 37.44 22.89 -37.24
CA ARG A 30 37.90 21.72 -36.49
C ARG A 30 38.62 22.13 -35.20
N LYS A 31 39.49 23.14 -35.29
CA LYS A 31 40.17 23.68 -34.12
C LYS A 31 39.24 24.35 -33.14
N ALA A 32 38.30 25.16 -33.61
CA ALA A 32 37.31 25.82 -32.78
C ALA A 32 36.39 24.79 -32.06
N LEU A 33 35.99 23.71 -32.74
CA LEU A 33 35.17 22.67 -32.17
C LEU A 33 35.93 21.65 -31.31
N SER A 34 37.30 21.64 -31.37
CA SER A 34 38.10 20.70 -30.58
C SER A 34 37.92 20.92 -29.07
N GLU A 35 37.81 22.17 -28.66
CA GLU A 35 37.67 22.59 -27.25
C GLU A 35 36.24 22.66 -26.77
N CYS A 36 35.25 22.43 -27.66
CA CYS A 36 33.83 22.46 -27.33
C CYS A 36 33.28 21.08 -27.06
N GLU A 37 32.57 20.87 -25.94
CA GLU A 37 31.74 19.71 -25.72
C GLU A 37 30.39 19.95 -26.42
N ILE A 38 30.14 19.23 -27.53
CA ILE A 38 28.89 19.36 -28.28
C ILE A 38 27.95 18.25 -27.84
N THR A 39 26.97 18.60 -27.05
CA THR A 39 25.86 17.71 -26.67
C THR A 39 24.66 17.96 -27.58
N PRO A 40 23.95 16.92 -28.04
CA PRO A 40 22.70 17.12 -28.77
C PRO A 40 21.73 17.91 -27.89
N LYS A 41 21.05 18.87 -28.50
CA LYS A 41 19.95 19.56 -27.80
C LYS A 41 18.92 18.49 -27.44
N ALA A 42 18.61 18.36 -26.14
CA ALA A 42 17.59 17.42 -25.69
C ALA A 42 16.29 17.67 -26.45
N THR A 43 15.64 16.62 -26.87
CA THR A 43 14.31 16.72 -27.48
C THR A 43 13.31 17.28 -26.45
N GLU A 44 12.24 17.90 -26.91
CA GLU A 44 11.18 18.40 -26.01
C GLU A 44 10.62 17.28 -25.10
N GLU A 45 10.64 16.06 -25.60
CA GLU A 45 10.21 14.88 -24.82
C GLU A 45 11.24 14.52 -23.74
N GLU A 46 12.53 14.55 -24.03
CA GLU A 46 13.58 14.29 -23.05
C GLU A 46 13.61 15.36 -21.98
N GLN A 47 13.49 16.62 -22.35
CA GLN A 47 13.42 17.74 -21.42
C GLN A 47 12.21 17.62 -20.50
N ARG A 48 11.02 17.37 -21.05
CA ARG A 48 9.79 17.14 -20.29
C ARG A 48 9.92 15.97 -19.31
N ASN A 49 10.49 14.84 -19.76
CA ASN A 49 10.66 13.65 -18.93
C ASN A 49 11.63 13.92 -17.77
N LYS A 50 12.70 14.66 -18.03
CA LYS A 50 13.66 15.07 -17.00
C LYS A 50 12.98 15.94 -15.93
N GLU A 51 12.26 16.98 -16.33
CA GLU A 51 11.52 17.86 -15.42
C GLU A 51 10.49 17.10 -14.58
N ASN A 52 9.73 16.19 -15.20
CA ASN A 52 8.75 15.35 -14.49
C ASN A 52 9.42 14.45 -13.45
N VAL A 53 10.58 13.88 -13.75
CA VAL A 53 11.35 13.02 -12.83
C VAL A 53 11.90 13.84 -11.66
N GLU A 54 12.41 15.05 -11.92
CA GLU A 54 12.91 15.97 -10.89
C GLU A 54 11.80 16.38 -9.92
N LEU A 55 10.64 16.82 -10.43
CA LEU A 55 9.49 17.20 -9.59
C LEU A 55 8.93 16.04 -8.79
N LEU A 56 8.83 14.85 -9.40
CA LEU A 56 8.42 13.65 -8.65
C LEU A 56 9.43 13.31 -7.57
N GLY A 57 10.72 13.41 -7.84
CA GLY A 57 11.80 13.19 -6.87
C GLY A 57 11.69 14.14 -5.67
N ALA A 58 11.47 15.43 -5.92
CA ALA A 58 11.29 16.45 -4.90
C ALA A 58 10.06 16.17 -4.02
N PHE A 59 8.91 15.85 -4.65
CA PHE A 59 7.70 15.43 -3.92
C PHE A 59 7.95 14.21 -3.02
N ILE A 60 8.61 13.19 -3.54
CA ILE A 60 8.91 11.97 -2.77
C ILE A 60 9.84 12.30 -1.57
N SER A 61 10.81 13.19 -1.76
CA SER A 61 11.70 13.65 -0.69
C SER A 61 10.93 14.41 0.40
N SER A 62 10.02 15.32 0.00
CA SER A 62 9.12 16.02 0.93
C SER A 62 8.29 15.02 1.76
N LYS A 63 7.68 14.00 1.10
CA LYS A 63 6.86 13.00 1.81
C LYS A 63 7.67 12.09 2.74
N LYS A 64 8.97 11.89 2.47
CA LYS A 64 9.88 11.21 3.41
C LYS A 64 10.13 12.05 4.65
N VAL A 65 10.40 13.34 4.50
CA VAL A 65 10.57 14.28 5.63
C VAL A 65 9.30 14.37 6.48
N GLU A 66 8.11 14.32 5.85
CA GLU A 66 6.83 14.25 6.55
C GLU A 66 6.60 12.92 7.30
N GLY A 67 7.51 11.97 7.24
CA GLY A 67 7.42 10.68 7.97
C GLY A 67 6.53 9.64 7.29
N CYS A 68 6.28 9.74 5.99
CA CYS A 68 5.56 8.71 5.26
C CYS A 68 6.37 7.39 5.23
N SER A 69 5.67 6.25 5.40
CA SER A 69 6.32 4.93 5.32
C SER A 69 6.80 4.61 3.90
N ASP A 70 7.87 3.81 3.78
CA ASP A 70 8.42 3.39 2.47
C ASP A 70 7.36 2.76 1.57
N LYS A 71 6.44 1.99 2.13
CA LYS A 71 5.31 1.41 1.38
C LYS A 71 4.39 2.50 0.80
N THR A 72 4.11 3.55 1.55
CA THR A 72 3.30 4.69 1.10
C THR A 72 4.04 5.47 0.01
N ILE A 73 5.34 5.71 0.21
CA ILE A 73 6.22 6.36 -0.75
C ILE A 73 6.25 5.59 -2.08
N HIS A 74 6.47 4.28 -2.02
CA HIS A 74 6.46 3.43 -3.21
C HIS A 74 5.12 3.49 -3.96
N TYR A 75 4.02 3.48 -3.22
CA TYR A 75 2.68 3.56 -3.82
C TYR A 75 2.42 4.92 -4.47
N TYR A 76 2.84 6.02 -3.85
CA TYR A 76 2.79 7.35 -4.44
C TYR A 76 3.60 7.40 -5.73
N LYS A 77 4.88 7.03 -5.65
CA LYS A 77 5.80 7.03 -6.80
C LYS A 77 5.22 6.25 -7.97
N SER A 78 4.90 4.98 -7.77
CA SER A 78 4.41 4.10 -8.85
C SER A 78 3.07 4.56 -9.45
N SER A 79 2.20 5.19 -8.67
CA SER A 79 0.92 5.70 -9.18
C SER A 79 1.09 6.97 -10.01
N ILE A 80 1.97 7.88 -9.59
CA ILE A 80 2.25 9.13 -10.30
C ILE A 80 3.04 8.84 -11.58
N GLU A 81 4.03 7.95 -11.55
CA GLU A 81 4.77 7.51 -12.75
C GLU A 81 3.82 6.96 -13.83
N LYS A 82 2.82 6.17 -13.44
CA LYS A 82 1.81 5.64 -14.39
C LYS A 82 0.96 6.75 -15.01
N LEU A 83 0.57 7.75 -14.22
CA LEU A 83 -0.17 8.91 -14.74
C LEU A 83 0.68 9.66 -15.76
N ILE A 84 1.93 10.00 -15.43
CA ILE A 84 2.87 10.73 -16.30
C ILE A 84 3.08 9.97 -17.60
N ALA A 85 3.37 8.67 -17.52
CA ALA A 85 3.61 7.80 -18.68
C ALA A 85 2.40 7.71 -19.63
N THR A 86 1.17 7.78 -19.08
CA THR A 86 -0.06 7.70 -19.89
C THR A 86 -0.44 9.04 -20.48
N VAL A 87 -0.40 10.12 -19.69
CA VAL A 87 -0.82 11.47 -20.14
C VAL A 87 0.20 12.10 -21.06
N LYS A 88 1.49 11.78 -20.92
CA LYS A 88 2.62 12.26 -21.76
C LYS A 88 2.71 13.79 -21.85
N LYS A 89 2.40 14.48 -20.76
CA LYS A 89 2.53 15.93 -20.59
C LYS A 89 3.54 16.26 -19.48
N ASN A 90 4.05 17.49 -19.49
CA ASN A 90 4.69 18.04 -18.30
C ASN A 90 3.65 18.09 -17.17
N VAL A 91 4.04 17.69 -15.96
CA VAL A 91 3.10 17.62 -14.80
C VAL A 91 2.48 18.97 -14.50
N CYS A 92 3.19 20.07 -14.74
CA CYS A 92 2.68 21.42 -14.56
C CYS A 92 1.59 21.79 -15.58
N ASN A 93 1.53 21.10 -16.71
CA ASN A 93 0.57 21.34 -17.81
C ASN A 93 -0.59 20.31 -17.83
N ILE A 94 -0.67 19.43 -16.84
CA ILE A 94 -1.77 18.47 -16.72
C ILE A 94 -3.03 19.20 -16.27
N ALA A 95 -4.08 19.12 -17.10
CA ALA A 95 -5.37 19.71 -16.81
C ALA A 95 -6.31 18.75 -16.08
N THR A 96 -7.37 19.29 -15.47
CA THR A 96 -8.41 18.50 -14.80
C THR A 96 -8.99 17.41 -15.70
N ASN A 97 -9.17 17.71 -16.99
CA ASN A 97 -9.74 16.73 -17.94
C ASN A 97 -8.79 15.57 -18.23
N ASP A 98 -7.49 15.81 -18.28
CA ASP A 98 -6.50 14.73 -18.48
C ASP A 98 -6.59 13.69 -17.35
N ILE A 99 -6.72 14.18 -16.11
CA ILE A 99 -6.86 13.29 -14.94
C ILE A 99 -8.21 12.56 -14.94
N ARG A 100 -9.30 13.23 -15.34
CA ARG A 100 -10.61 12.58 -15.45
C ARG A 100 -10.59 11.47 -16.51
N CYS A 101 -10.07 11.74 -17.69
CA CYS A 101 -9.93 10.76 -18.76
C CYS A 101 -9.08 9.57 -18.30
N TYR A 102 -7.94 9.84 -17.66
CA TYR A 102 -7.08 8.77 -17.10
C TYR A 102 -7.82 7.91 -16.08
N LEU A 103 -8.52 8.51 -15.11
CA LEU A 103 -9.26 7.74 -14.09
C LEU A 103 -10.42 6.94 -14.69
N ALA A 104 -11.11 7.48 -15.68
CA ALA A 104 -12.16 6.79 -16.43
C ALA A 104 -11.59 5.58 -17.19
N GLU A 105 -10.49 5.76 -17.89
CA GLU A 105 -9.78 4.68 -18.58
C GLU A 105 -9.34 3.57 -17.63
N GLN A 106 -8.78 3.93 -16.45
CA GLN A 106 -8.40 2.94 -15.44
C GLN A 106 -9.61 2.13 -14.93
N GLN A 107 -10.76 2.77 -14.83
CA GLN A 107 -12.00 2.10 -14.41
C GLN A 107 -12.57 1.19 -15.51
N GLU A 108 -12.64 1.68 -16.75
CA GLU A 108 -13.29 0.98 -17.85
C GLU A 108 -12.42 -0.11 -18.45
N GLN A 109 -11.16 0.19 -18.78
CA GLN A 109 -10.28 -0.75 -19.47
C GLN A 109 -9.61 -1.74 -18.52
N ARG A 110 -9.23 -1.31 -17.31
CA ARG A 110 -8.56 -2.17 -16.33
C ARG A 110 -9.49 -2.72 -15.24
N GLY A 111 -10.77 -2.36 -15.26
CA GLY A 111 -11.76 -2.85 -14.30
C GLY A 111 -11.45 -2.47 -12.85
N LEU A 112 -10.75 -1.35 -12.59
CA LEU A 112 -10.41 -0.94 -11.25
C LEU A 112 -11.67 -0.57 -10.46
N SER A 113 -11.73 -1.02 -9.21
CA SER A 113 -12.85 -0.72 -8.32
C SER A 113 -12.94 0.78 -8.02
N LYS A 114 -14.16 1.29 -7.77
CA LYS A 114 -14.41 2.68 -7.34
C LYS A 114 -13.54 3.10 -6.16
N VAL A 115 -13.26 2.18 -5.21
CA VAL A 115 -12.37 2.42 -4.07
C VAL A 115 -10.94 2.66 -4.53
N THR A 116 -10.45 1.87 -5.49
CA THR A 116 -9.10 2.03 -6.05
C THR A 116 -8.99 3.36 -6.81
N ILE A 117 -10.01 3.74 -7.57
CA ILE A 117 -10.07 5.03 -8.27
C ILE A 117 -10.04 6.20 -7.27
N ASP A 118 -10.80 6.15 -6.16
CA ASP A 118 -10.74 7.20 -5.14
C ASP A 118 -9.36 7.26 -4.46
N ASN A 119 -8.69 6.13 -4.26
CA ASN A 119 -7.33 6.12 -3.75
C ASN A 119 -6.34 6.77 -4.71
N LEU A 120 -6.43 6.50 -6.03
CA LEU A 120 -5.61 7.16 -7.05
C LEU A 120 -5.88 8.67 -7.05
N ARG A 121 -7.16 9.08 -7.02
CA ARG A 121 -7.54 10.49 -6.91
C ARG A 121 -6.88 11.18 -5.69
N ARG A 122 -6.85 10.52 -4.53
CA ARG A 122 -6.20 11.06 -3.31
C ARG A 122 -4.70 11.23 -3.48
N ILE A 123 -4.04 10.27 -4.14
CA ILE A 123 -2.61 10.36 -4.44
C ILE A 123 -2.34 11.54 -5.34
N TYR A 124 -3.09 11.68 -6.43
CA TYR A 124 -2.95 12.81 -7.35
C TYR A 124 -3.30 14.14 -6.67
N SER A 125 -4.33 14.16 -5.81
CA SER A 125 -4.62 15.35 -5.00
C SER A 125 -3.45 15.75 -4.12
N SER A 126 -2.78 14.78 -3.46
CA SER A 126 -1.61 15.06 -2.64
C SER A 126 -0.43 15.60 -3.46
N PHE A 127 -0.19 15.03 -4.65
CA PHE A 127 0.90 15.47 -5.52
C PHE A 127 0.66 16.86 -6.10
N PHE A 128 -0.51 17.09 -6.68
CA PHE A 128 -0.82 18.37 -7.30
C PHE A 128 -1.08 19.49 -6.29
N SER A 129 -1.51 19.17 -5.05
CA SER A 129 -1.54 20.16 -3.97
C SER A 129 -0.14 20.55 -3.53
N TRP A 130 0.78 19.60 -3.46
CA TRP A 130 2.18 19.91 -3.18
C TRP A 130 2.80 20.77 -4.29
N LEU A 131 2.53 20.50 -5.58
CA LEU A 131 2.97 21.39 -6.68
C LEU A 131 2.38 22.80 -6.59
N GLU A 132 1.14 22.94 -6.11
CA GLU A 132 0.48 24.24 -5.86
C GLU A 132 1.12 24.95 -4.66
N ASP A 133 1.40 24.21 -3.56
CA ASP A 133 2.02 24.75 -2.33
C ASP A 133 3.48 25.19 -2.54
N GLU A 134 4.19 24.61 -3.50
CA GLU A 134 5.57 24.94 -3.88
C GLU A 134 5.63 25.91 -5.11
N ASP A 135 4.51 26.49 -5.49
CA ASP A 135 4.38 27.48 -6.58
C ASP A 135 4.76 26.97 -7.99
N TYR A 136 4.87 25.66 -8.21
CA TYR A 136 5.09 25.08 -9.54
C TYR A 136 3.85 25.21 -10.44
N ILE A 137 2.67 25.25 -9.86
CA ILE A 137 1.39 25.47 -10.54
C ILE A 137 0.52 26.42 -9.74
N THR A 138 -0.27 27.23 -10.43
CA THR A 138 -1.16 28.20 -9.76
C THR A 138 -2.37 27.55 -9.11
N LYS A 139 -2.80 26.37 -9.58
CA LYS A 139 -4.00 25.70 -9.07
C LYS A 139 -3.98 24.20 -9.39
N SER A 140 -4.21 23.40 -8.37
CA SER A 140 -4.29 21.94 -8.51
C SER A 140 -5.43 21.50 -9.45
N PRO A 141 -5.12 20.73 -10.52
CA PRO A 141 -6.12 20.23 -11.46
C PRO A 141 -7.07 19.20 -10.81
N VAL A 142 -6.71 18.61 -9.68
CA VAL A 142 -7.52 17.61 -8.96
C VAL A 142 -8.60 18.25 -8.11
N ARG A 143 -8.50 19.54 -7.80
CA ARG A 143 -9.42 20.27 -6.91
C ARG A 143 -10.89 20.16 -7.33
N ARG A 144 -11.17 20.04 -8.65
CA ARG A 144 -12.52 19.88 -9.22
C ARG A 144 -12.95 18.41 -9.37
N ILE A 145 -12.14 17.46 -8.90
CA ILE A 145 -12.46 16.02 -8.94
C ILE A 145 -12.89 15.59 -7.55
N HIS A 146 -14.19 15.45 -7.36
CA HIS A 146 -14.78 15.08 -6.06
C HIS A 146 -14.55 13.63 -5.73
N LYS A 147 -14.73 13.30 -4.45
CA LYS A 147 -14.65 11.93 -3.93
C LYS A 147 -15.60 11.01 -4.72
N VAL A 148 -15.08 9.87 -5.13
CA VAL A 148 -15.88 8.85 -5.81
C VAL A 148 -16.85 8.23 -4.79
N ARG A 149 -18.14 8.26 -5.09
CA ARG A 149 -19.15 7.61 -4.26
C ARG A 149 -18.99 6.09 -4.35
N THR A 150 -18.79 5.46 -3.21
CA THR A 150 -18.73 4.01 -3.08
C THR A 150 -19.86 3.55 -2.17
N ASP A 151 -20.55 2.51 -2.56
CA ASP A 151 -21.57 1.91 -1.70
C ASP A 151 -20.89 1.34 -0.45
N ALA A 152 -21.48 1.55 0.71
CA ALA A 152 -21.03 0.98 1.96
C ALA A 152 -21.42 -0.52 1.98
N LEU A 153 -20.59 -1.35 1.36
CA LEU A 153 -20.77 -2.79 1.41
C LEU A 153 -20.42 -3.32 2.81
N VAL A 154 -21.40 -3.91 3.48
CA VAL A 154 -21.15 -4.69 4.68
C VAL A 154 -20.29 -5.89 4.31
N LYS A 155 -19.05 -5.90 4.79
CA LYS A 155 -18.13 -6.99 4.48
C LYS A 155 -18.44 -8.18 5.37
N GLU A 156 -18.58 -9.35 4.76
CA GLU A 156 -18.82 -10.60 5.44
C GLU A 156 -17.82 -10.90 6.54
N VAL A 157 -18.30 -11.45 7.65
CA VAL A 157 -17.53 -12.03 8.75
C VAL A 157 -17.59 -13.55 8.69
N LEU A 158 -16.82 -14.24 9.52
CA LEU A 158 -16.93 -15.69 9.70
C LEU A 158 -18.04 -15.96 10.72
N THR A 159 -18.91 -16.93 10.45
CA THR A 159 -19.86 -17.46 11.46
C THR A 159 -19.12 -18.39 12.43
N ASP A 160 -19.75 -18.74 13.54
CA ASP A 160 -19.16 -19.66 14.51
C ASP A 160 -18.90 -21.03 13.86
N GLU A 161 -19.82 -21.54 13.01
CA GLU A 161 -19.64 -22.77 12.24
C GLU A 161 -18.44 -22.68 11.28
N ASN A 162 -18.30 -21.55 10.56
CA ASN A 162 -17.17 -21.33 9.66
C ASN A 162 -15.83 -21.38 10.40
N ILE A 163 -15.79 -20.88 11.64
CA ILE A 163 -14.59 -20.89 12.48
C ILE A 163 -14.25 -22.33 12.88
N GLU A 164 -15.24 -23.11 13.32
CA GLU A 164 -15.00 -24.51 13.71
C GLU A 164 -14.57 -25.36 12.50
N VAL A 165 -15.25 -25.23 11.36
CA VAL A 165 -14.86 -25.92 10.12
C VAL A 165 -13.44 -25.55 9.67
N LEU A 166 -13.03 -24.28 9.83
CA LEU A 166 -11.63 -23.87 9.55
C LEU A 166 -10.66 -24.53 10.51
N ARG A 167 -10.97 -24.63 11.81
CA ARG A 167 -10.13 -25.31 12.81
C ARG A 167 -9.98 -26.78 12.49
N ASP A 168 -11.06 -27.47 12.20
CA ASP A 168 -11.09 -28.90 11.89
C ASP A 168 -10.30 -29.22 10.59
N SER A 169 -10.23 -28.26 9.66
CA SER A 169 -9.45 -28.40 8.45
C SER A 169 -7.93 -28.28 8.65
N CYS A 170 -7.49 -27.80 9.82
CA CYS A 170 -6.09 -27.61 10.12
C CYS A 170 -5.41 -28.95 10.46
N GLN A 171 -4.47 -29.38 9.62
CA GLN A 171 -3.64 -30.54 9.86
C GLN A 171 -2.42 -30.22 10.74
N GLU A 172 -1.99 -28.97 10.76
CA GLU A 172 -0.81 -28.48 11.43
C GLU A 172 -1.15 -27.71 12.71
N LEU A 173 -0.52 -28.02 13.83
CA LEU A 173 -0.72 -27.29 15.09
C LEU A 173 -0.40 -25.81 14.98
N ARG A 174 0.56 -25.44 14.11
CA ARG A 174 0.88 -24.06 13.80
C ARG A 174 -0.34 -23.31 13.26
N ASP A 175 -1.08 -23.91 12.34
CA ASP A 175 -2.15 -23.23 11.62
C ASP A 175 -3.35 -23.02 12.54
N ILE A 176 -3.71 -23.99 13.37
CA ILE A 176 -4.78 -23.84 14.35
C ILE A 176 -4.43 -22.81 15.42
N ALA A 177 -3.18 -22.80 15.90
CA ALA A 177 -2.69 -21.80 16.86
C ALA A 177 -2.72 -20.38 16.26
N MET A 178 -2.35 -20.25 14.98
CA MET A 178 -2.37 -18.98 14.26
C MET A 178 -3.79 -18.45 14.03
N ILE A 179 -4.74 -19.30 13.63
CA ILE A 179 -6.16 -18.94 13.47
C ILE A 179 -6.73 -18.47 14.79
N ASP A 180 -6.51 -19.21 15.87
CA ASP A 180 -7.05 -18.88 17.18
C ASP A 180 -6.45 -17.58 17.73
N LEU A 181 -5.16 -17.35 17.53
CA LEU A 181 -4.53 -16.12 17.98
C LEU A 181 -5.08 -14.92 17.22
N LEU A 182 -5.22 -15.03 15.89
CA LEU A 182 -5.82 -13.97 15.07
C LEU A 182 -7.27 -13.67 15.48
N LEU A 183 -8.07 -14.71 15.73
CA LEU A 183 -9.47 -14.59 16.11
C LEU A 183 -9.65 -14.03 17.52
N SER A 184 -8.79 -14.46 18.46
CA SER A 184 -8.88 -14.08 19.86
C SER A 184 -8.41 -12.65 20.13
N THR A 185 -7.33 -12.23 19.46
CA THR A 185 -6.69 -10.93 19.69
C THR A 185 -7.11 -9.86 18.70
N GLY A 186 -7.55 -10.25 17.50
CA GLY A 186 -7.83 -9.32 16.40
C GLY A 186 -6.62 -8.51 15.93
N MET A 187 -5.41 -8.93 16.25
CA MET A 187 -4.18 -8.24 15.83
C MET A 187 -4.04 -8.16 14.31
N ARG A 188 -3.25 -7.19 13.84
CA ARG A 188 -2.95 -7.09 12.40
C ARG A 188 -1.91 -8.16 12.02
N VAL A 189 -1.96 -8.62 10.77
CA VAL A 189 -0.97 -9.60 10.29
C VAL A 189 0.48 -9.10 10.41
N GLY A 190 0.71 -7.80 10.21
CA GLY A 190 2.04 -7.22 10.41
C GLY A 190 2.51 -7.19 11.87
N GLU A 191 1.58 -7.21 12.84
CA GLU A 191 1.86 -7.39 14.26
C GLU A 191 2.15 -8.85 14.56
N LEU A 192 1.32 -9.78 14.07
CA LEU A 192 1.47 -11.23 14.24
C LEU A 192 2.86 -11.75 13.85
N VAL A 193 3.34 -11.35 12.67
CA VAL A 193 4.62 -11.87 12.15
C VAL A 193 5.84 -11.33 12.90
N LYS A 194 5.69 -10.29 13.71
CA LYS A 194 6.78 -9.72 14.51
C LYS A 194 6.93 -10.33 15.89
N ILE A 195 5.90 -11.00 16.40
CA ILE A 195 5.88 -11.58 17.75
C ILE A 195 6.93 -12.69 17.86
N ASN A 196 7.66 -12.71 18.97
CA ASN A 196 8.54 -13.79 19.39
C ASN A 196 7.85 -14.71 20.38
N ARG A 197 8.46 -15.87 20.65
CA ARG A 197 7.96 -16.82 21.65
C ARG A 197 7.93 -16.21 23.06
N GLU A 198 8.96 -15.41 23.38
CA GLU A 198 9.13 -14.73 24.67
C GLU A 198 8.13 -13.60 24.92
N ASP A 199 7.52 -13.03 23.88
CA ASP A 199 6.52 -11.96 24.00
C ASP A 199 5.16 -12.46 24.51
N ILE A 200 4.96 -13.78 24.61
CA ILE A 200 3.70 -14.40 25.02
C ILE A 200 3.66 -14.67 26.52
N ASP A 201 2.85 -13.90 27.21
CA ASP A 201 2.51 -14.19 28.60
C ASP A 201 1.36 -15.23 28.65
N PHE A 202 1.74 -16.48 28.95
CA PHE A 202 0.78 -17.56 29.10
C PHE A 202 0.00 -17.53 30.41
N GLN A 203 0.49 -16.84 31.43
CA GLN A 203 -0.19 -16.71 32.74
C GLN A 203 -1.37 -15.76 32.58
N GLU A 204 -1.09 -14.54 32.19
CA GLU A 204 -2.12 -13.50 31.99
C GLU A 204 -2.84 -13.61 30.66
N ARG A 205 -2.40 -14.49 29.75
CA ARG A 205 -2.95 -14.71 28.40
C ARG A 205 -2.96 -13.44 27.57
N GLN A 206 -1.83 -12.77 27.50
CA GLN A 206 -1.65 -11.53 26.77
C GLN A 206 -0.32 -11.47 26.02
N CYS A 207 -0.20 -10.53 25.12
CA CYS A 207 1.08 -10.12 24.53
C CYS A 207 1.02 -8.65 24.13
N ILE A 208 2.18 -8.01 24.05
CA ILE A 208 2.33 -6.63 23.57
C ILE A 208 2.56 -6.68 22.06
N VAL A 209 1.83 -5.86 21.32
CA VAL A 209 2.01 -5.72 19.86
C VAL A 209 2.28 -4.26 19.49
N PHE A 210 3.13 -4.07 18.48
CA PHE A 210 3.53 -2.76 17.99
C PHE A 210 2.76 -2.38 16.73
N GLY A 211 1.92 -1.35 16.85
CA GLY A 211 1.11 -0.81 15.77
C GLY A 211 1.84 0.21 14.90
N LYS A 212 1.10 0.88 14.02
CA LYS A 212 1.62 1.97 13.17
C LYS A 212 2.18 3.11 14.04
N GLY A 213 3.38 3.57 13.74
CA GLY A 213 4.07 4.62 14.51
C GLY A 213 4.64 4.11 15.84
N ASN A 214 4.98 2.84 15.92
CA ASN A 214 5.58 2.18 17.10
C ASN A 214 4.74 2.31 18.38
N LYS A 215 3.42 2.46 18.23
CA LYS A 215 2.51 2.50 19.39
C LYS A 215 2.27 1.09 19.89
N GLU A 216 2.59 0.88 21.15
CA GLU A 216 2.36 -0.38 21.86
C GLU A 216 0.89 -0.51 22.26
N ARG A 217 0.37 -1.72 22.23
CA ARG A 217 -0.86 -2.10 22.90
C ARG A 217 -0.82 -3.54 23.33
N GLU A 218 -1.47 -3.81 24.44
CA GLU A 218 -1.75 -5.15 24.91
C GLU A 218 -2.89 -5.77 24.09
N VAL A 219 -2.76 -7.05 23.80
CA VAL A 219 -3.81 -7.89 23.21
C VAL A 219 -3.98 -9.15 24.04
N TYR A 220 -5.22 -9.58 24.18
CA TYR A 220 -5.59 -10.69 25.06
C TYR A 220 -6.08 -11.87 24.25
N PHE A 221 -5.73 -13.08 24.71
CA PHE A 221 -6.19 -14.30 24.07
C PHE A 221 -6.86 -15.25 25.05
N ASN A 222 -7.80 -16.05 24.54
CA ASN A 222 -8.60 -16.96 25.35
C ASN A 222 -7.86 -18.26 25.71
N ALA A 223 -8.49 -19.10 26.57
CA ALA A 223 -7.91 -20.35 27.03
C ALA A 223 -7.64 -21.35 25.89
N ARG A 224 -8.51 -21.40 24.87
CA ARG A 224 -8.33 -22.25 23.68
C ARG A 224 -7.05 -21.89 22.94
N THR A 225 -6.83 -20.60 22.69
CA THR A 225 -5.61 -20.10 22.05
C THR A 225 -4.36 -20.45 22.87
N LYS A 226 -4.42 -20.33 24.20
CA LYS A 226 -3.33 -20.74 25.10
C LYS A 226 -2.96 -22.21 24.90
N ILE A 227 -3.94 -23.08 24.84
CA ILE A 227 -3.74 -24.52 24.68
C ILE A 227 -3.10 -24.81 23.31
N HIS A 228 -3.62 -24.25 22.24
CA HIS A 228 -3.11 -24.53 20.90
C HIS A 228 -1.72 -23.91 20.67
N LEU A 229 -1.44 -22.73 21.22
CA LEU A 229 -0.10 -22.14 21.19
C LEU A 229 0.92 -23.00 21.94
N LYS A 230 0.59 -23.51 23.14
CA LYS A 230 1.48 -24.38 23.89
C LYS A 230 1.76 -25.66 23.11
N LYS A 231 0.74 -26.37 22.62
CA LYS A 231 0.91 -27.58 21.80
C LYS A 231 1.79 -27.34 20.57
N TYR A 232 1.59 -26.22 19.89
CA TYR A 232 2.42 -25.86 18.74
C TYR A 232 3.87 -25.61 19.14
N LEU A 233 4.13 -24.86 20.22
CA LEU A 233 5.48 -24.57 20.69
C LEU A 233 6.21 -25.79 21.22
N GLU A 234 5.52 -26.72 21.88
CA GLU A 234 6.05 -28.01 22.37
C GLU A 234 6.49 -28.93 21.21
N GLN A 235 5.80 -28.85 20.06
CA GLN A 235 6.16 -29.63 18.88
C GLN A 235 7.37 -29.06 18.13
N ARG A 236 7.74 -27.80 18.37
CA ARG A 236 8.84 -27.14 17.65
C ARG A 236 10.20 -27.62 18.12
N THR A 237 11.04 -27.99 17.16
CA THR A 237 12.42 -28.44 17.38
C THR A 237 13.47 -27.37 17.02
N ASP A 238 13.07 -26.32 16.33
CA ASP A 238 13.95 -25.22 15.89
C ASP A 238 14.23 -24.19 17.00
N THR A 239 15.31 -23.41 16.83
CA THR A 239 15.75 -22.37 17.77
C THR A 239 15.30 -20.95 17.38
N ASN A 240 14.53 -20.81 16.30
CA ASN A 240 14.10 -19.49 15.83
C ASN A 240 13.23 -18.78 16.89
N PRO A 241 13.54 -17.53 17.29
CA PRO A 241 12.78 -16.79 18.30
C PRO A 241 11.35 -16.44 17.85
N ALA A 242 11.07 -16.41 16.55
CA ALA A 242 9.75 -16.05 16.05
C ALA A 242 8.65 -16.98 16.60
N LEU A 243 7.49 -16.42 16.94
CA LEU A 243 6.33 -17.18 17.38
C LEU A 243 5.88 -18.15 16.29
N PHE A 244 5.76 -17.69 15.05
CA PHE A 244 5.36 -18.51 13.91
C PHE A 244 6.46 -18.60 12.85
N VAL A 245 6.78 -19.84 12.45
CA VAL A 245 7.80 -20.15 11.44
C VAL A 245 7.25 -20.98 10.29
N SER A 246 8.02 -21.09 9.21
CA SER A 246 7.73 -22.00 8.09
C SER A 246 7.73 -23.47 8.59
N LEU A 247 6.93 -24.32 7.93
CA LEU A 247 6.90 -25.77 8.26
C LEU A 247 8.11 -26.52 7.72
N HIS A 248 8.82 -25.94 6.78
CA HIS A 248 9.99 -26.54 6.14
C HIS A 248 11.26 -25.85 6.62
N GLU A 249 12.33 -26.59 6.70
CA GLU A 249 13.65 -26.04 6.97
C GLU A 249 14.00 -24.92 5.96
N PRO A 250 14.69 -23.88 6.43
CA PRO A 250 15.31 -23.69 7.73
C PRO A 250 14.40 -23.05 8.80
N HIS A 251 13.10 -23.29 8.80
CA HIS A 251 12.11 -22.78 9.78
C HIS A 251 12.18 -21.26 9.99
N THR A 252 12.16 -20.53 8.87
CA THR A 252 12.23 -19.06 8.90
C THR A 252 10.94 -18.44 9.44
N ARG A 253 11.06 -17.25 10.06
CA ARG A 253 9.91 -16.44 10.49
C ARG A 253 8.89 -16.31 9.35
N LEU A 254 7.60 -16.50 9.65
CA LEU A 254 6.55 -16.30 8.66
C LEU A 254 6.50 -14.83 8.21
N THR A 255 6.36 -14.63 6.91
CA THR A 255 6.11 -13.33 6.31
C THR A 255 4.61 -13.03 6.26
N ILE A 256 4.26 -11.74 6.08
CA ILE A 256 2.85 -11.33 5.87
C ILE A 256 2.23 -12.13 4.73
N SER A 257 2.92 -12.20 3.58
CA SER A 257 2.43 -12.97 2.42
C SER A 257 2.29 -14.45 2.73
N GLY A 258 3.21 -15.04 3.51
CA GLY A 258 3.13 -16.44 3.93
C GLY A 258 1.87 -16.74 4.74
N VAL A 259 1.54 -15.87 5.71
CA VAL A 259 0.30 -15.97 6.48
C VAL A 259 -0.93 -15.83 5.58
N GLU A 260 -0.96 -14.82 4.70
CA GLU A 260 -2.10 -14.58 3.81
C GLU A 260 -2.34 -15.73 2.82
N VAL A 261 -1.27 -16.27 2.24
CA VAL A 261 -1.35 -17.44 1.34
C VAL A 261 -1.87 -18.66 2.10
N ARG A 262 -1.34 -18.92 3.30
CA ARG A 262 -1.77 -20.07 4.09
C ARG A 262 -3.24 -20.00 4.49
N LEU A 263 -3.70 -18.87 5.00
CA LEU A 263 -5.11 -18.65 5.35
C LEU A 263 -6.03 -18.82 4.14
N ARG A 264 -5.62 -18.34 2.96
CA ARG A 264 -6.37 -18.53 1.72
C ARG A 264 -6.47 -20.00 1.33
N GLN A 265 -5.38 -20.76 1.49
CA GLN A 265 -5.36 -22.21 1.24
C GLN A 265 -6.30 -22.97 2.18
N LEU A 266 -6.26 -22.65 3.49
CA LEU A 266 -7.16 -23.26 4.48
C LEU A 266 -8.62 -22.91 4.15
N GLY A 267 -8.93 -21.68 3.83
CA GLY A 267 -10.29 -21.29 3.39
C GLY A 267 -10.77 -22.05 2.15
N LYS A 268 -9.89 -22.24 1.15
CA LYS A 268 -10.22 -23.01 -0.06
C LYS A 268 -10.56 -24.48 0.25
N ARG A 269 -9.87 -25.11 1.19
CA ARG A 269 -10.13 -26.51 1.59
C ARG A 269 -11.55 -26.74 2.09
N VAL A 270 -12.15 -25.71 2.69
CA VAL A 270 -13.49 -25.77 3.27
C VAL A 270 -14.51 -24.89 2.52
N ASN A 271 -14.23 -24.57 1.27
CA ASN A 271 -15.08 -23.75 0.39
C ASN A 271 -15.43 -22.35 0.97
N LEU A 272 -14.59 -21.81 1.85
CA LEU A 272 -14.76 -20.46 2.38
C LEU A 272 -13.98 -19.46 1.53
N ASN A 273 -14.71 -18.54 0.90
CA ASN A 273 -14.11 -17.50 0.08
C ASN A 273 -13.43 -16.42 0.92
N LYS A 274 -12.30 -15.89 0.40
CA LYS A 274 -11.62 -14.69 0.92
C LYS A 274 -11.27 -14.77 2.40
N VAL A 275 -10.75 -15.93 2.87
CA VAL A 275 -10.19 -16.05 4.23
C VAL A 275 -8.83 -15.33 4.25
N HIS A 276 -8.71 -14.29 5.07
CA HIS A 276 -7.51 -13.46 5.21
C HIS A 276 -7.48 -12.79 6.60
N PRO A 277 -6.33 -12.32 7.10
CA PRO A 277 -6.20 -11.83 8.48
C PRO A 277 -7.22 -10.77 8.90
N HIS A 278 -7.55 -9.81 8.02
CA HIS A 278 -8.56 -8.80 8.32
C HIS A 278 -9.98 -9.35 8.48
N LYS A 279 -10.28 -10.54 7.91
CA LYS A 279 -11.60 -11.20 8.12
C LYS A 279 -11.72 -11.65 9.56
N PHE A 280 -10.68 -12.24 10.17
CA PHE A 280 -10.65 -12.62 11.58
C PHE A 280 -10.83 -11.43 12.51
N ARG A 281 -10.11 -10.35 12.25
CA ARG A 281 -10.22 -9.12 13.03
C ARG A 281 -11.62 -8.50 12.98
N ARG A 282 -12.27 -8.52 11.81
CA ARG A 282 -13.68 -8.09 11.68
C ARG A 282 -14.60 -9.01 12.46
N THR A 283 -14.41 -10.31 12.32
CA THR A 283 -15.22 -11.32 13.02
C THR A 283 -15.15 -11.09 14.52
N LEU A 284 -13.94 -10.93 15.10
CA LEU A 284 -13.80 -10.61 16.52
C LEU A 284 -14.54 -9.32 16.89
N ALA A 285 -14.36 -8.24 16.10
CA ALA A 285 -15.03 -6.96 16.38
C ALA A 285 -16.55 -7.09 16.38
N THR A 286 -17.10 -7.76 15.38
CA THR A 286 -18.55 -7.99 15.28
C THR A 286 -19.06 -8.86 16.45
N MET A 287 -18.38 -9.98 16.74
CA MET A 287 -18.72 -10.85 17.87
C MET A 287 -18.65 -10.12 19.22
N ALA A 288 -17.66 -9.25 19.42
CA ALA A 288 -17.54 -8.48 20.66
C ALA A 288 -18.70 -7.49 20.82
N ILE A 289 -19.06 -6.78 19.74
CA ILE A 289 -20.22 -5.86 19.73
C ILE A 289 -21.53 -6.63 19.93
N ASP A 290 -21.72 -7.75 19.26
CA ASP A 290 -22.91 -8.60 19.38
C ASP A 290 -23.08 -9.16 20.81
N LYS A 291 -21.97 -9.41 21.51
CA LYS A 291 -21.96 -9.79 22.92
C LYS A 291 -22.11 -8.60 23.90
N GLY A 292 -22.28 -7.39 23.40
CA GLY A 292 -22.56 -6.20 24.19
C GLY A 292 -21.31 -5.44 24.69
N MET A 293 -20.11 -5.72 24.13
CA MET A 293 -18.92 -4.92 24.46
C MET A 293 -19.08 -3.49 23.94
N PRO A 294 -18.87 -2.45 24.77
CA PRO A 294 -18.93 -1.06 24.33
C PRO A 294 -17.95 -0.79 23.17
N ILE A 295 -18.38 0.02 22.20
CA ILE A 295 -17.63 0.26 20.97
C ILE A 295 -16.27 0.91 21.22
N GLU A 296 -16.16 1.72 22.27
CA GLU A 296 -14.91 2.36 22.69
C GLU A 296 -13.91 1.32 23.21
N GLN A 297 -14.38 0.26 23.89
CA GLN A 297 -13.54 -0.85 24.33
C GLN A 297 -13.08 -1.67 23.13
N VAL A 298 -13.97 -1.95 22.16
CA VAL A 298 -13.61 -2.62 20.90
C VAL A 298 -12.60 -1.78 20.12
N GLN A 299 -12.77 -0.46 20.05
CA GLN A 299 -11.83 0.45 19.43
C GLN A 299 -10.44 0.35 20.07
N LYS A 300 -10.37 0.40 21.42
CA LYS A 300 -9.13 0.30 22.19
C LYS A 300 -8.47 -1.06 21.99
N MET A 301 -9.22 -2.14 22.11
CA MET A 301 -8.76 -3.52 21.89
C MET A 301 -8.12 -3.70 20.49
N LEU A 302 -8.76 -3.16 19.48
CA LEU A 302 -8.26 -3.23 18.10
C LEU A 302 -7.15 -2.19 17.81
N GLY A 303 -7.00 -1.14 18.61
CA GLY A 303 -6.06 -0.05 18.35
C GLY A 303 -6.43 0.76 17.09
N HIS A 304 -7.71 1.15 16.97
CA HIS A 304 -8.17 2.06 15.93
C HIS A 304 -8.04 3.51 16.39
N VAL A 305 -7.29 4.32 15.63
CA VAL A 305 -7.11 5.75 15.91
C VAL A 305 -8.43 6.51 15.78
N LYS A 306 -9.27 6.11 14.81
CA LYS A 306 -10.58 6.73 14.54
C LYS A 306 -11.70 5.75 14.86
N ILE A 307 -12.71 6.22 15.58
CA ILE A 307 -13.88 5.43 15.96
C ILE A 307 -14.68 4.98 14.72
N ASP A 308 -14.72 5.80 13.66
CA ASP A 308 -15.40 5.47 12.40
C ASP A 308 -14.96 4.11 11.83
N THR A 309 -13.68 3.74 12.04
CA THR A 309 -13.17 2.43 11.60
C THR A 309 -13.84 1.28 12.37
N THR A 310 -14.21 1.50 13.64
CA THR A 310 -14.87 0.51 14.49
C THR A 310 -16.38 0.52 14.23
N LEU A 311 -16.97 1.69 13.98
CA LEU A 311 -18.39 1.83 13.62
C LEU A 311 -18.78 1.02 12.38
N HIS A 312 -17.88 0.82 11.43
CA HIS A 312 -18.14 -0.08 10.29
C HIS A 312 -18.42 -1.54 10.68
N TYR A 313 -18.01 -1.97 11.88
CA TYR A 313 -18.32 -3.29 12.42
C TYR A 313 -19.63 -3.30 13.22
N ALA A 314 -20.01 -2.14 13.77
CA ALA A 314 -21.26 -1.93 14.47
C ALA A 314 -22.44 -1.67 13.52
N MET A 315 -22.21 -1.55 12.20
CA MET A 315 -23.26 -1.38 11.20
C MET A 315 -24.10 -2.68 11.11
N VAL A 316 -24.78 -2.89 12.11
CA VAL A 316 -26.19 -2.98 12.36
C VAL A 316 -26.78 -4.35 12.10
N ASN A 317 -26.74 -5.11 13.14
CA ASN A 317 -27.83 -6.06 13.30
C ASN A 317 -28.96 -5.32 14.03
N GLN A 318 -30.12 -5.05 13.38
CA GLN A 318 -31.29 -4.44 14.04
C GLN A 318 -31.71 -5.24 15.28
N THR A 319 -31.38 -6.53 15.33
CA THR A 319 -31.55 -7.40 16.48
C THR A 319 -30.81 -6.87 17.70
N ASN A 320 -29.62 -6.31 17.54
CA ASN A 320 -28.82 -5.75 18.63
C ASN A 320 -29.46 -4.46 19.18
N VAL A 321 -30.05 -3.63 18.33
CA VAL A 321 -30.77 -2.43 18.74
C VAL A 321 -31.99 -2.84 19.56
N LYS A 322 -32.75 -3.86 19.13
CA LYS A 322 -33.90 -4.39 19.86
C LYS A 322 -33.52 -5.00 21.20
N MET A 323 -32.40 -5.75 21.25
CA MET A 323 -31.89 -6.33 22.49
C MET A 323 -31.41 -5.27 23.47
N ALA A 324 -30.66 -4.29 22.97
CA ALA A 324 -30.18 -3.14 23.76
C ALA A 324 -31.36 -2.32 24.30
N HIS A 325 -32.36 -2.02 23.47
CA HIS A 325 -33.57 -1.34 23.91
C HIS A 325 -34.26 -2.09 25.06
N ARG A 326 -34.47 -3.41 24.92
CA ARG A 326 -35.07 -4.24 25.99
C ARG A 326 -34.20 -4.30 27.25
N LYS A 327 -32.89 -4.27 27.13
CA LYS A 327 -31.97 -4.36 28.28
C LYS A 327 -31.86 -3.05 29.08
N PHE A 328 -31.91 -1.92 28.40
CA PHE A 328 -31.61 -0.62 29.00
C PHE A 328 -32.81 0.32 29.17
N LEU A 329 -33.94 0.03 28.51
CA LEU A 329 -35.11 0.90 28.51
C LEU A 329 -36.42 0.18 28.99
N ASN A 330 -36.33 -1.08 29.37
CA ASN A 330 -37.28 -1.83 30.18
C ASN A 330 -36.60 -2.21 31.48
#